data_8d64486db2b44abb97b977e51a69d9ee
#
_entry.id   8d64486db2b44abb97b977e51a69d9ee
#
_cell.length_a   1.000
_cell.length_b   1.000
_cell.length_c   1.000
_cell.angle_alpha   90.00
_cell.angle_beta   90.00
_cell.angle_gamma   90.00
#
_symmetry.space_group_name_H-M   'P 1'
#
loop_
_entity.id
_entity.type
_entity.pdbx_description
1 polymer ?
#
loop_
_entity_poly.entity_id
_entity_poly.type
_entity_poly.pdbx_seq_one_letter_code
_entity_poly.pdbx_strand_id
1 'polypeptide(L)'
;NSGYQFFDAVCTEHQMQCDTANGKSNVFSYLKVHKDEKILVIADGAAFGPDMDRVLQLVQTRQNLALYLPESFEWLILSSGILKDAETTQILQTPSGYIDSKEYFSWERYFTALLIEKAAGTYLNYTKKTLNKAYLSDSTKNAILSQMMKGKPE
;
A
#
# COMPACT_ATOMS: atom_id res chain seq x y z
N ASN A 1 7.98 -8.41 3.32
CA ASN A 1 7.62 -7.23 4.11
C ASN A 1 6.16 -7.28 4.55
N SER A 2 5.77 -6.40 5.44
CA SER A 2 4.42 -6.38 6.01
C SER A 2 3.34 -6.18 4.97
N GLY A 3 3.56 -5.29 4.00
CA GLY A 3 2.58 -5.04 2.95
C GLY A 3 2.28 -6.29 2.14
N TYR A 4 3.32 -6.97 1.67
CA TYR A 4 3.14 -8.22 0.94
C TYR A 4 2.43 -9.28 1.80
N GLN A 5 2.85 -9.42 3.05
CA GLN A 5 2.23 -10.40 3.96
C GLN A 5 0.74 -10.14 4.18
N PHE A 6 0.37 -8.86 4.30
CA PHE A 6 -1.03 -8.48 4.45
C PHE A 6 -1.86 -8.88 3.22
N PHE A 7 -1.40 -8.48 2.03
CA PHE A 7 -2.13 -8.79 0.81
C PHE A 7 -2.13 -10.28 0.47
N ASP A 8 -1.04 -10.98 0.77
CA ASP A 8 -0.98 -12.43 0.59
C ASP A 8 -2.02 -13.14 1.47
N ALA A 9 -2.16 -12.73 2.73
CA ALA A 9 -3.16 -13.30 3.62
C ALA A 9 -4.59 -13.03 3.13
N VAL A 10 -4.86 -11.80 2.66
CA VAL A 10 -6.18 -11.45 2.10
C VAL A 10 -6.48 -12.28 0.86
N CYS A 11 -5.51 -12.43 -0.03
CA CYS A 11 -5.68 -13.23 -1.25
C CYS A 11 -5.94 -14.70 -0.91
N THR A 12 -5.22 -15.26 0.05
CA THR A 12 -5.41 -16.64 0.49
C THR A 12 -6.82 -16.85 1.01
N GLU A 13 -7.34 -15.92 1.80
CA GLU A 13 -8.71 -15.98 2.32
C GLU A 13 -9.75 -16.02 1.20
N HIS A 14 -9.50 -15.30 0.12
CA HIS A 14 -10.41 -15.22 -1.04
C HIS A 14 -10.03 -16.19 -2.16
N GLN A 15 -9.12 -17.12 -1.92
CA GLN A 15 -8.66 -18.12 -2.89
C GLN A 15 -8.06 -17.50 -4.14
N MET A 16 -7.36 -16.36 -3.97
CA MET A 16 -6.66 -15.66 -5.03
C MET A 16 -5.16 -15.86 -4.87
N GLN A 17 -4.43 -15.75 -5.98
CA GLN A 17 -2.98 -15.80 -5.95
C GLN A 17 -2.40 -14.40 -5.72
N CYS A 18 -1.39 -14.31 -4.86
CA CYS A 18 -0.67 -13.08 -4.60
C CYS A 18 0.83 -13.32 -4.81
N ASP A 19 1.41 -12.61 -5.76
CA ASP A 19 2.83 -12.70 -6.08
C ASP A 19 3.51 -11.36 -5.85
N THR A 20 4.81 -11.41 -5.53
CA THR A 20 5.64 -10.21 -5.50
C THR A 20 6.51 -10.17 -6.76
N ALA A 21 6.67 -8.99 -7.34
CA ALA A 21 7.56 -8.79 -8.47
C ALA A 21 9.04 -8.71 -8.03
N ASN A 22 9.30 -8.70 -6.73
CA ASN A 22 10.65 -8.55 -6.15
C ASN A 22 11.32 -7.24 -6.54
N GLY A 23 10.54 -6.18 -6.54
CA GLY A 23 11.01 -4.83 -6.83
C GLY A 23 10.20 -4.17 -7.94
N LYS A 24 10.12 -2.86 -7.85
CA LYS A 24 9.30 -2.04 -8.74
C LYS A 24 9.73 -2.14 -10.20
N SER A 25 11.04 -2.28 -10.44
CA SER A 25 11.60 -2.39 -11.77
C SER A 25 11.20 -3.68 -12.50
N ASN A 26 10.73 -4.68 -11.76
CA ASN A 26 10.35 -5.96 -12.34
C ASN A 26 8.87 -6.06 -12.71
N VAL A 27 8.05 -5.08 -12.34
CA VAL A 27 6.61 -5.13 -12.55
C VAL A 27 6.26 -5.17 -14.04
N PHE A 28 6.89 -4.32 -14.83
CA PHE A 28 6.63 -4.27 -16.28
C PHE A 28 6.94 -5.62 -16.95
N SER A 29 8.08 -6.22 -16.60
CA SER A 29 8.47 -7.53 -17.13
C SER A 29 7.50 -8.63 -16.71
N TYR A 30 7.05 -8.61 -15.46
CA TYR A 30 6.06 -9.55 -14.95
C TYR A 30 4.76 -9.46 -15.75
N LEU A 31 4.26 -8.26 -15.98
CA LEU A 31 3.01 -8.05 -16.72
C LEU A 31 3.12 -8.50 -18.18
N LYS A 32 4.29 -8.34 -18.79
CA LYS A 32 4.51 -8.82 -20.16
C LYS A 32 4.44 -10.33 -20.27
N VAL A 33 4.93 -11.05 -19.27
CA VAL A 33 4.91 -12.51 -19.25
C VAL A 33 3.50 -13.05 -18.99
N HIS A 34 2.74 -12.40 -18.12
CA HIS A 34 1.41 -12.85 -17.70
C HIS A 34 0.31 -12.12 -18.45
N LYS A 35 0.27 -12.29 -19.79
CA LYS A 35 -0.59 -11.50 -20.67
C LYS A 35 -2.08 -11.78 -20.52
N ASP A 36 -2.45 -13.01 -20.22
CA ASP A 36 -3.86 -13.44 -20.25
C ASP A 36 -4.51 -13.49 -18.86
N GLU A 37 -3.76 -13.13 -17.83
CA GLU A 37 -4.24 -13.18 -16.46
C GLU A 37 -4.91 -11.87 -16.06
N LYS A 38 -5.95 -11.97 -15.23
CA LYS A 38 -6.56 -10.80 -14.60
C LYS A 38 -5.72 -10.41 -13.40
N ILE A 39 -5.12 -9.22 -13.44
CA ILE A 39 -4.14 -8.80 -12.45
C ILE A 39 -4.51 -7.44 -11.87
N LEU A 40 -4.47 -7.33 -10.54
CA LEU A 40 -4.45 -6.06 -9.83
C LEU A 40 -3.02 -5.82 -9.34
N VAL A 41 -2.40 -4.74 -9.80
CA VAL A 41 -1.07 -4.33 -9.35
C VAL A 41 -1.23 -3.34 -8.21
N ILE A 42 -0.57 -3.60 -7.09
CA ILE A 42 -0.52 -2.70 -5.95
C ILE A 42 0.93 -2.33 -5.71
N ALA A 43 1.24 -1.05 -5.77
CA ALA A 43 2.59 -0.54 -5.59
C ALA A 43 2.55 0.87 -5.00
N ASP A 44 3.65 1.28 -4.37
CA ASP A 44 3.76 2.63 -3.81
C ASP A 44 3.64 3.70 -4.89
N GLY A 45 3.08 4.86 -4.54
CA GLY A 45 2.69 5.88 -5.51
C GLY A 45 3.80 6.41 -6.40
N ALA A 46 5.06 6.36 -5.95
CA ALA A 46 6.21 6.78 -6.76
C ALA A 46 6.97 5.57 -7.37
N ALA A 47 6.28 4.46 -7.54
CA ALA A 47 6.88 3.14 -7.63
C ALA A 47 7.72 2.90 -8.88
N PHE A 48 7.31 3.38 -10.02
CA PHE A 48 7.82 2.81 -11.26
C PHE A 48 8.91 3.65 -11.91
N GLY A 49 9.16 4.87 -11.41
CA GLY A 49 10.19 5.74 -11.97
C GLY A 49 10.12 5.82 -13.49
N PRO A 50 11.21 5.50 -14.21
CA PRO A 50 11.22 5.59 -15.67
C PRO A 50 10.25 4.63 -16.36
N ASP A 51 9.81 3.56 -15.69
CA ASP A 51 8.90 2.58 -16.26
C ASP A 51 7.42 2.96 -16.09
N MET A 52 7.13 4.08 -15.43
CA MET A 52 5.74 4.47 -15.15
C MET A 52 4.91 4.57 -16.44
N ASP A 53 5.45 5.19 -17.47
CA ASP A 53 4.74 5.35 -18.75
C ASP A 53 4.43 4.01 -19.39
N ARG A 54 5.36 3.06 -19.32
CA ARG A 54 5.17 1.72 -19.89
C ARG A 54 4.09 0.95 -19.16
N VAL A 55 4.10 1.02 -17.82
CA VAL A 55 3.09 0.34 -17.00
C VAL A 55 1.72 0.94 -17.25
N LEU A 56 1.60 2.27 -17.27
CA LEU A 56 0.35 2.95 -17.54
C LEU A 56 -0.20 2.61 -18.93
N GLN A 57 0.67 2.52 -19.92
CA GLN A 57 0.26 2.15 -21.27
C GLN A 57 -0.33 0.74 -21.30
N LEU A 58 0.29 -0.22 -20.61
CA LEU A 58 -0.26 -1.56 -20.51
C LEU A 58 -1.64 -1.57 -19.84
N VAL A 59 -1.79 -0.82 -18.75
CA VAL A 59 -3.07 -0.74 -18.04
C VAL A 59 -4.16 -0.14 -18.95
N GLN A 60 -3.82 0.86 -19.74
CA GLN A 60 -4.77 1.49 -20.67
C GLN A 60 -5.18 0.58 -21.82
N THR A 61 -4.28 -0.29 -22.28
CA THR A 61 -4.52 -1.14 -23.44
C THR A 61 -5.02 -2.53 -23.10
N ARG A 62 -4.87 -2.99 -21.85
CA ARG A 62 -5.30 -4.33 -21.41
C ARG A 62 -6.43 -4.19 -20.40
N GLN A 63 -7.60 -4.72 -20.77
CA GLN A 63 -8.78 -4.65 -19.89
C GLN A 63 -8.67 -5.55 -18.65
N ASN A 64 -7.76 -6.52 -18.67
CA ASN A 64 -7.55 -7.44 -17.56
C ASN A 64 -6.57 -6.91 -16.50
N LEU A 65 -6.08 -5.69 -16.65
CA LEU A 65 -5.18 -5.08 -15.69
C LEU A 65 -5.84 -3.93 -14.94
N ALA A 66 -5.57 -3.85 -13.65
CA ALA A 66 -5.93 -2.71 -12.81
C ALA A 66 -4.71 -2.31 -11.99
N LEU A 67 -4.59 -1.02 -11.69
CA LEU A 67 -3.47 -0.46 -10.97
C LEU A 67 -3.97 0.34 -9.77
N TYR A 68 -3.41 0.05 -8.60
CA TYR A 68 -3.67 0.81 -7.38
C TYR A 68 -2.34 1.29 -6.81
N LEU A 69 -2.21 2.61 -6.66
CA LEU A 69 -0.97 3.26 -6.22
C LEU A 69 -1.23 4.08 -4.96
N PRO A 70 -1.29 3.47 -3.77
CA PRO A 70 -1.31 4.24 -2.53
C PRO A 70 0.05 4.90 -2.32
N GLU A 71 0.11 5.95 -1.51
CA GLU A 71 1.40 6.55 -1.15
C GLU A 71 2.36 5.50 -0.60
N SER A 72 1.85 4.65 0.29
CA SER A 72 2.55 3.48 0.83
C SER A 72 1.55 2.59 1.55
N PHE A 73 1.98 1.38 1.94
CA PHE A 73 1.15 0.52 2.77
C PHE A 73 0.89 1.15 4.14
N GLU A 74 1.89 1.80 4.71
CA GLU A 74 1.78 2.49 6.00
C GLU A 74 0.78 3.65 5.91
N TRP A 75 0.82 4.42 4.84
CA TRP A 75 -0.18 5.46 4.59
C TRP A 75 -1.59 4.89 4.53
N LEU A 76 -1.75 3.74 3.88
CA LEU A 76 -3.04 3.06 3.75
C LEU A 76 -3.60 2.70 5.13
N ILE A 77 -2.74 2.17 6.02
CA ILE A 77 -3.13 1.84 7.40
C ILE A 77 -3.56 3.11 8.14
N LEU A 78 -2.74 4.16 8.08
CA LEU A 78 -3.04 5.42 8.76
C LEU A 78 -4.33 6.04 8.25
N SER A 79 -4.55 6.00 6.94
CA SER A 79 -5.73 6.57 6.31
C SER A 79 -7.01 5.80 6.62
N SER A 80 -6.90 4.53 7.00
CA SER A 80 -8.05 3.71 7.35
C SER A 80 -8.74 4.13 8.66
N GLY A 81 -8.05 4.91 9.49
CA GLY A 81 -8.59 5.42 10.74
C GLY A 81 -8.58 4.43 11.90
N ILE A 82 -7.92 3.28 11.77
CA ILE A 82 -7.92 2.25 12.81
C ILE A 82 -7.20 2.69 14.08
N LEU A 83 -6.27 3.64 13.98
CA LEU A 83 -5.55 4.16 15.14
C LEU A 83 -6.26 5.33 15.83
N LYS A 84 -7.27 5.91 15.22
CA LYS A 84 -8.13 6.97 15.82
C LYS A 84 -7.32 8.08 16.51
N ASP A 85 -6.31 8.60 15.84
CA ASP A 85 -5.44 9.64 16.38
C ASP A 85 -5.72 10.97 15.67
N ALA A 86 -6.07 12.01 16.45
CA ALA A 86 -6.42 13.32 15.91
C ALA A 86 -5.24 13.98 15.20
N GLU A 87 -4.02 13.85 15.75
CA GLU A 87 -2.82 14.39 15.12
C GLU A 87 -2.55 13.71 13.78
N THR A 88 -2.70 12.39 13.71
CA THR A 88 -2.55 11.64 12.45
C THR A 88 -3.57 12.13 11.42
N THR A 89 -4.82 12.31 11.79
CA THR A 89 -5.85 12.82 10.88
C THR A 89 -5.46 14.18 10.32
N GLN A 90 -4.98 15.07 11.17
CA GLN A 90 -4.56 16.39 10.76
C GLN A 90 -3.34 16.36 9.83
N ILE A 91 -2.37 15.50 10.12
CA ILE A 91 -1.19 15.30 9.27
C ILE A 91 -1.60 14.82 7.89
N LEU A 92 -2.53 13.86 7.81
CA LEU A 92 -2.97 13.33 6.52
C LEU A 92 -3.73 14.36 5.68
N GLN A 93 -4.39 15.34 6.32
CA GLN A 93 -5.09 16.40 5.60
C GLN A 93 -4.11 17.43 5.01
N THR A 94 -3.03 17.73 5.72
CA THR A 94 -2.04 18.73 5.29
C THR A 94 -0.61 18.22 5.51
N PRO A 95 -0.21 17.13 4.83
CA PRO A 95 1.06 16.49 5.14
C PRO A 95 2.28 17.37 4.89
N SER A 96 2.24 18.23 3.89
CA SER A 96 3.37 19.09 3.56
C SER A 96 3.75 20.05 4.69
N GLY A 97 2.84 20.34 5.63
CA GLY A 97 3.12 21.18 6.78
C GLY A 97 3.86 20.47 7.90
N TYR A 98 3.95 19.16 7.86
CA TYR A 98 4.53 18.34 8.93
C TYR A 98 5.79 17.59 8.53
N ILE A 99 6.04 17.40 7.23
CA ILE A 99 7.20 16.64 6.77
C ILE A 99 8.40 17.56 6.66
N ASP A 100 9.43 17.28 7.47
CA ASP A 100 10.71 17.98 7.38
C ASP A 100 11.60 17.22 6.39
N SER A 101 11.90 17.86 5.27
CA SER A 101 12.71 17.27 4.21
C SER A 101 14.16 17.00 4.62
N LYS A 102 14.64 17.60 5.71
CA LYS A 102 15.98 17.33 6.23
C LYS A 102 16.03 15.98 6.96
N GLU A 103 14.91 15.56 7.53
CA GLU A 103 14.85 14.37 8.36
C GLU A 103 14.40 13.16 7.56
N TYR A 104 13.52 13.34 6.56
CA TYR A 104 12.96 12.26 5.79
C TYR A 104 13.20 12.47 4.29
N PHE A 105 13.80 11.48 3.64
CA PHE A 105 14.08 11.53 2.21
C PHE A 105 12.87 11.28 1.32
N SER A 106 11.79 10.70 1.88
CA SER A 106 10.60 10.37 1.11
C SER A 106 9.37 10.34 2.02
N TRP A 107 8.22 10.52 1.40
CA TRP A 107 6.94 10.40 2.08
C TRP A 107 6.74 9.00 2.67
N GLU A 108 7.22 7.97 1.99
CA GLU A 108 7.16 6.60 2.48
C GLU A 108 7.84 6.47 3.83
N ARG A 109 9.06 6.99 3.96
CA ARG A 109 9.80 6.95 5.24
C ARG A 109 9.07 7.70 6.33
N TYR A 110 8.50 8.84 5.99
CA TYR A 110 7.74 9.62 6.96
C TYR A 110 6.53 8.86 7.47
N PHE A 111 5.73 8.28 6.57
CA PHE A 111 4.56 7.52 6.98
C PHE A 111 4.91 6.25 7.72
N THR A 112 6.01 5.60 7.38
CA THR A 112 6.51 4.44 8.12
C THR A 112 6.85 4.82 9.55
N ALA A 113 7.61 5.90 9.73
CA ALA A 113 7.99 6.38 11.05
C ALA A 113 6.77 6.80 11.88
N LEU A 114 5.82 7.49 11.26
CA LEU A 114 4.60 7.93 11.91
C LEU A 114 3.77 6.75 12.39
N LEU A 115 3.60 5.73 11.54
CA LEU A 115 2.84 4.55 11.91
C LEU A 115 3.50 3.80 13.06
N ILE A 116 4.81 3.61 13.02
CA ILE A 116 5.54 2.96 14.10
C ILE A 116 5.34 3.72 15.42
N GLU A 117 5.45 5.05 15.38
CA GLU A 117 5.27 5.90 16.57
C GLU A 117 3.85 5.78 17.12
N LYS A 118 2.84 5.96 16.28
CA LYS A 118 1.45 6.00 16.72
C LYS A 118 0.91 4.64 17.13
N ALA A 119 1.42 3.56 16.56
CA ALA A 119 1.03 2.20 16.91
C ALA A 119 1.81 1.64 18.09
N ALA A 120 2.90 2.27 18.50
CA ALA A 120 3.75 1.80 19.60
C ALA A 120 2.94 1.67 20.88
N GLY A 121 3.12 0.54 21.59
CA GLY A 121 2.41 0.28 22.84
C GLY A 121 0.97 -0.16 22.67
N THR A 122 0.48 -0.27 21.44
CA THR A 122 -0.87 -0.77 21.15
C THR A 122 -0.81 -2.20 20.58
N TYR A 123 -1.97 -2.87 20.51
CA TYR A 123 -2.05 -4.19 19.88
C TYR A 123 -1.76 -4.16 18.37
N LEU A 124 -1.77 -2.97 17.77
CA LEU A 124 -1.47 -2.76 16.34
C LEU A 124 -0.03 -2.30 16.10
N ASN A 125 0.89 -2.56 17.03
CA ASN A 125 2.28 -2.18 16.84
C ASN A 125 2.78 -2.67 15.48
N TYR A 126 3.61 -1.86 14.83
CA TYR A 126 3.97 -2.06 13.44
C TYR A 126 5.47 -2.18 13.25
N THR A 127 5.89 -3.14 12.43
CA THR A 127 7.24 -3.22 11.87
C THR A 127 7.14 -3.47 10.37
N LYS A 128 8.10 -2.95 9.62
CA LYS A 128 8.08 -3.07 8.16
C LYS A 128 8.40 -4.49 7.67
N LYS A 129 9.19 -5.24 8.42
CA LYS A 129 9.66 -6.55 7.98
C LYS A 129 8.66 -7.67 8.17
N THR A 130 7.93 -7.65 9.28
CA THR A 130 7.03 -8.73 9.65
C THR A 130 5.69 -8.16 10.08
N LEU A 131 4.62 -8.67 9.47
CA LEU A 131 3.27 -8.21 9.76
C LEU A 131 2.82 -8.68 11.14
N ASN A 132 2.35 -7.75 11.96
CA ASN A 132 1.62 -8.07 13.17
C ASN A 132 0.27 -8.67 12.79
N LYS A 133 -0.03 -9.87 13.29
CA LYS A 133 -1.25 -10.59 12.93
C LYS A 133 -2.54 -9.87 13.34
N ALA A 134 -2.47 -8.93 14.27
CA ALA A 134 -3.63 -8.12 14.66
C ALA A 134 -4.19 -7.31 13.48
N TYR A 135 -3.37 -6.98 12.48
CA TYR A 135 -3.83 -6.33 11.26
C TYR A 135 -4.74 -7.22 10.41
N LEU A 136 -4.75 -8.51 10.66
CA LEU A 136 -5.57 -9.47 9.92
C LEU A 136 -6.91 -9.78 10.61
N SER A 137 -7.20 -9.17 11.76
CA SER A 137 -8.53 -9.28 12.37
C SER A 137 -9.56 -8.67 11.42
N ASP A 138 -10.78 -9.21 11.45
CA ASP A 138 -11.81 -8.83 10.48
C ASP A 138 -12.08 -7.33 10.45
N SER A 139 -12.22 -6.71 11.61
CA SER A 139 -12.50 -5.27 11.69
C SER A 139 -11.36 -4.41 11.13
N THR A 140 -10.11 -4.73 11.49
CA THR A 140 -8.94 -3.99 11.05
C THR A 140 -8.68 -4.23 9.56
N LYS A 141 -8.70 -5.48 9.13
CA LYS A 141 -8.51 -5.85 7.73
C LYS A 141 -9.55 -5.17 6.84
N ASN A 142 -10.81 -5.22 7.24
CA ASN A 142 -11.89 -4.62 6.46
C ASN A 142 -11.78 -3.09 6.41
N ALA A 143 -11.33 -2.44 7.48
CA ALA A 143 -11.12 -0.99 7.46
C ALA A 143 -10.03 -0.60 6.45
N ILE A 144 -8.94 -1.35 6.40
CA ILE A 144 -7.85 -1.09 5.44
C ILE A 144 -8.34 -1.32 4.01
N LEU A 145 -9.03 -2.44 3.76
CA LEU A 145 -9.55 -2.74 2.43
C LEU A 145 -10.61 -1.74 1.98
N SER A 146 -11.44 -1.24 2.89
CA SER A 146 -12.42 -0.20 2.59
C SER A 146 -11.76 1.09 2.16
N GLN A 147 -10.62 1.43 2.76
CA GLN A 147 -9.85 2.61 2.36
C GLN A 147 -9.35 2.48 0.92
N MET A 148 -8.92 1.29 0.52
CA MET A 148 -8.54 1.03 -0.86
C MET A 148 -9.70 1.28 -1.83
N MET A 149 -10.90 0.84 -1.47
CA MET A 149 -12.08 0.97 -2.34
C MET A 149 -12.49 2.42 -2.54
N LYS A 150 -12.26 3.30 -1.55
CA LYS A 150 -12.58 4.73 -1.67
C LYS A 150 -11.75 5.45 -2.72
N GLY A 151 -10.55 4.95 -3.03
CA GLY A 151 -9.65 5.58 -4.00
C GLY A 151 -9.85 5.09 -5.42
N LYS A 152 -10.77 4.14 -5.68
CA LYS A 152 -10.98 3.62 -7.03
C LYS A 152 -11.91 4.55 -7.81
N PRO A 153 -11.51 4.99 -9.01
CA PRO A 153 -12.46 5.60 -9.93
C PRO A 153 -13.49 4.53 -10.32
N GLU A 154 -14.72 4.92 -10.30
CA GLU A 154 -15.81 4.05 -10.73
C GLU A 154 -15.76 3.78 -12.22
#